data_fc0c1bca6d14371709407eaff6a84838
#
_entry.id   fc0c1bca6d14371709407eaff6a84838
#
_cell.length_a   1.000
_cell.length_b   1.000
_cell.length_c   1.000
_cell.angle_alpha   90.00
_cell.angle_beta   90.00
_cell.angle_gamma   90.00
#
_symmetry.space_group_name_H-M   'P 1'
#
loop_
_entity.id
_entity.type
_entity.pdbx_description
1 polymer ?
#
loop_
_entity_poly.entity_id
_entity_poly.type
_entity_poly.pdbx_seq_one_letter_code
_entity_poly.pdbx_strand_id
1 'polypeptide(L)'
;MFSADYRYLRPLKAASLKQMYATPYEKRDELEVWRGEKATVFPLREFPGDGTLFGRAGVLDSDGKYVELSGMDGKIYGSYPLKSTEFRDETVVYCGYLVNHWGHYLIEGIARLWYCLENDPTVDKYVFVLDMDEEREITGNHRELLQLLKIWDKVEIINRPITYREVIVPEPGTRVLRDYSPKFVRMLDTIAENVEVDPSWVAKDKIFFTRSSFASDNGYEFGLDSMDNFFQVNGFEVLAPEKIPLSKTIFYIRNAKEIASISGSTPHNMLFARDGQNLIMMERLVMNDDCQLNINLLRQLHVTHVDANYHLYPVDWCGPYIVGYNDILQRFIDDRNMLPPDSCYTSKKYLDKCIRQYLFSYRDNYQYRWFMADWYPCITDTIWEAYKDSYPYFEPYLLRKKPFLKEQYFQFHYFKQFIKRLIHYRE
;
A
#
# COMPACT_ATOMS: atom_id res chain seq x y z
N MET A 1 20.39 9.62 -10.02
CA MET A 1 19.71 10.77 -9.34
C MET A 1 18.22 10.70 -9.64
N PHE A 2 17.36 10.84 -8.62
CA PHE A 2 15.91 10.84 -8.79
C PHE A 2 15.45 11.88 -9.81
N SER A 3 14.45 11.53 -10.62
CA SER A 3 13.75 12.48 -11.50
C SER A 3 12.29 12.09 -11.66
N ALA A 4 11.42 13.08 -11.86
CA ALA A 4 10.00 12.85 -12.10
C ALA A 4 9.49 13.70 -13.26
N ASP A 5 8.74 13.06 -14.17
CA ASP A 5 8.04 13.70 -15.27
C ASP A 5 6.57 13.90 -14.89
N TYR A 6 6.11 15.15 -14.92
CA TYR A 6 4.77 15.57 -14.50
C TYR A 6 3.89 16.02 -15.69
N ARG A 7 4.36 15.89 -16.93
CA ARG A 7 3.64 16.37 -18.14
C ARG A 7 2.26 15.75 -18.31
N TYR A 8 2.12 14.52 -17.82
CA TYR A 8 0.89 13.74 -17.97
C TYR A 8 0.07 13.71 -16.68
N LEU A 9 0.11 14.78 -15.91
CA LEU A 9 -0.73 14.99 -14.74
C LEU A 9 -1.61 16.20 -14.89
N ARG A 10 -2.73 16.19 -14.17
CA ARG A 10 -3.53 17.40 -13.96
C ARG A 10 -2.77 18.42 -13.11
N PRO A 11 -2.96 19.73 -13.35
CA PRO A 11 -2.12 20.78 -12.73
C PRO A 11 -2.04 20.71 -11.21
N LEU A 12 -3.16 20.47 -10.52
CA LEU A 12 -3.17 20.39 -9.05
C LEU A 12 -2.38 19.20 -8.52
N LYS A 13 -2.51 18.02 -9.14
CA LYS A 13 -1.74 16.84 -8.76
C LYS A 13 -0.25 17.04 -9.04
N ALA A 14 0.09 17.60 -10.20
CA ALA A 14 1.48 17.93 -10.53
C ALA A 14 2.10 18.92 -9.53
N ALA A 15 1.36 19.94 -9.10
CA ALA A 15 1.83 20.90 -8.11
C ALA A 15 2.05 20.24 -6.74
N SER A 16 1.10 19.42 -6.29
CA SER A 16 1.20 18.67 -5.03
C SER A 16 2.39 17.73 -5.03
N LEU A 17 2.58 16.92 -6.08
CA LEU A 17 3.73 16.01 -6.19
C LEU A 17 5.08 16.75 -6.19
N LYS A 18 5.17 17.86 -6.94
CA LYS A 18 6.38 18.70 -6.95
C LYS A 18 6.72 19.22 -5.56
N GLN A 19 5.72 19.66 -4.80
CA GLN A 19 5.89 20.13 -3.43
C GLN A 19 6.40 18.99 -2.51
N MET A 20 5.79 17.81 -2.60
CA MET A 20 6.19 16.66 -1.78
C MET A 20 7.61 16.17 -2.09
N TYR A 21 7.99 16.08 -3.36
CA TYR A 21 9.35 15.71 -3.75
C TYR A 21 10.40 16.81 -3.45
N ALA A 22 9.98 18.06 -3.22
CA ALA A 22 10.85 19.13 -2.78
C ALA A 22 11.08 19.13 -1.27
N THR A 23 10.33 18.34 -0.50
CA THR A 23 10.55 18.17 0.94
C THR A 23 11.92 17.52 1.16
N PRO A 24 12.74 18.02 2.10
CA PRO A 24 14.03 17.42 2.41
C PRO A 24 13.88 15.95 2.80
N TYR A 25 14.66 15.09 2.13
CA TYR A 25 14.72 13.66 2.40
C TYR A 25 16.13 13.33 2.87
N GLU A 26 16.27 13.14 4.18
CA GLU A 26 17.54 13.06 4.83
C GLU A 26 18.16 11.66 4.73
N LYS A 27 19.45 11.61 4.37
CA LYS A 27 20.25 10.38 4.47
C LYS A 27 20.90 10.32 5.84
N ARG A 28 20.64 9.27 6.60
CA ARG A 28 21.26 9.00 7.90
C ARG A 28 22.24 7.84 7.80
N ASP A 29 23.52 8.13 7.93
CA ASP A 29 24.55 7.10 7.87
C ASP A 29 24.58 6.24 9.13
N GLU A 30 24.28 6.82 10.29
CA GLU A 30 24.22 6.13 11.58
C GLU A 30 22.76 5.94 12.03
N LEU A 31 22.49 4.78 12.61
CA LEU A 31 21.21 4.43 13.22
C LEU A 31 21.42 4.08 14.69
N GLU A 32 20.54 4.56 15.55
CA GLU A 32 20.53 4.25 16.94
C GLU A 32 20.08 2.79 17.18
N VAL A 33 20.70 2.14 18.18
CA VAL A 33 20.31 0.83 18.68
C VAL A 33 20.25 0.91 20.20
N TRP A 34 19.04 0.78 20.75
CA TRP A 34 18.87 0.65 22.18
C TRP A 34 19.01 -0.83 22.59
N ARG A 35 19.64 -1.09 23.75
CA ARG A 35 19.73 -2.41 24.38
C ARG A 35 19.36 -2.31 25.85
N GLY A 36 18.57 -3.25 26.33
CA GLY A 36 18.19 -3.30 27.75
C GLY A 36 17.98 -4.71 28.24
N GLU A 37 18.57 -5.00 29.43
CA GLU A 37 18.34 -6.23 30.13
C GLU A 37 16.97 -6.25 30.82
N LYS A 38 16.36 -7.43 30.93
CA LYS A 38 15.04 -7.65 31.57
C LYS A 38 13.96 -6.71 31.07
N ALA A 39 14.02 -6.41 29.78
CA ALA A 39 13.06 -5.54 29.11
C ALA A 39 11.82 -6.33 28.64
N THR A 40 10.67 -5.69 28.61
CA THR A 40 9.40 -6.30 28.25
C THR A 40 8.93 -5.84 26.89
N VAL A 41 8.77 -6.75 25.93
CA VAL A 41 8.07 -6.51 24.66
C VAL A 41 6.58 -6.76 24.88
N PHE A 42 5.73 -5.85 24.43
CA PHE A 42 4.28 -5.96 24.59
C PHE A 42 3.53 -5.68 23.29
N PRO A 43 2.42 -6.43 23.04
CA PRO A 43 1.64 -6.38 21.80
C PRO A 43 0.84 -5.08 21.66
N LEU A 44 0.24 -4.90 20.47
CA LEU A 44 -0.61 -3.75 20.18
C LEU A 44 -1.93 -3.84 20.95
N ARG A 45 -2.35 -2.71 21.48
CA ARG A 45 -3.69 -2.51 22.04
C ARG A 45 -4.24 -1.16 21.59
N GLU A 46 -5.44 -1.17 21.05
CA GLU A 46 -6.12 0.06 20.65
C GLU A 46 -6.58 0.88 21.86
N PHE A 47 -6.43 2.20 21.74
CA PHE A 47 -6.92 3.19 22.70
C PHE A 47 -7.61 4.32 21.93
N PRO A 48 -8.91 4.17 21.61
CA PRO A 48 -9.64 5.17 20.84
C PRO A 48 -9.55 6.57 21.46
N GLY A 49 -9.09 7.53 20.67
CA GLY A 49 -9.02 8.94 21.08
C GLY A 49 -7.76 9.38 21.83
N ASP A 50 -6.73 8.53 21.93
CA ASP A 50 -5.46 8.87 22.61
C ASP A 50 -4.43 9.59 21.71
N GLY A 51 -4.80 9.86 20.45
CA GLY A 51 -3.95 10.53 19.47
C GLY A 51 -3.04 9.62 18.65
N THR A 52 -3.03 8.29 18.91
CA THR A 52 -2.37 7.30 18.06
C THR A 52 -3.30 6.81 16.96
N LEU A 53 -2.74 6.40 15.82
CA LEU A 53 -3.55 5.89 14.71
C LEU A 53 -4.03 4.45 14.94
N PHE A 54 -3.13 3.59 15.47
CA PHE A 54 -3.41 2.17 15.70
C PHE A 54 -3.45 1.78 17.17
N GLY A 55 -2.78 2.54 18.06
CA GLY A 55 -2.75 2.26 19.48
C GLY A 55 -1.35 2.22 20.08
N ARG A 56 -1.17 1.43 21.12
CA ARG A 56 0.04 1.38 21.92
C ARG A 56 0.66 0.00 21.87
N ALA A 57 1.96 -0.06 21.57
CA ALA A 57 2.81 -1.26 21.61
C ALA A 57 4.27 -0.83 21.71
N GLY A 58 5.15 -1.77 22.01
CA GLY A 58 6.59 -1.50 22.03
C GLY A 58 7.35 -2.25 23.11
N VAL A 59 8.30 -1.55 23.70
CA VAL A 59 9.21 -2.10 24.70
C VAL A 59 9.19 -1.23 25.97
N LEU A 60 9.16 -1.88 27.13
CA LEU A 60 9.46 -1.27 28.43
C LEU A 60 10.84 -1.74 28.88
N ASP A 61 11.64 -0.83 29.46
CA ASP A 61 12.88 -1.21 30.13
C ASP A 61 12.61 -1.92 31.48
N SER A 62 13.69 -2.29 32.20
CA SER A 62 13.60 -2.96 33.48
C SER A 62 12.89 -2.15 34.59
N ASP A 63 12.85 -0.83 34.44
CA ASP A 63 12.20 0.08 35.38
C ASP A 63 10.73 0.37 34.98
N GLY A 64 10.26 -0.25 33.89
CA GLY A 64 8.91 -0.06 33.35
C GLY A 64 8.74 1.22 32.55
N LYS A 65 9.81 1.90 32.14
CA LYS A 65 9.78 3.09 31.30
C LYS A 65 9.68 2.68 29.83
N TYR A 66 8.85 3.41 29.08
CA TYR A 66 8.70 3.17 27.63
C TYR A 66 9.98 3.53 26.87
N VAL A 67 10.42 2.63 26.01
CA VAL A 67 11.55 2.81 25.10
C VAL A 67 11.04 3.53 23.83
N GLU A 68 11.27 4.83 23.75
CA GLU A 68 10.77 5.70 22.68
C GLU A 68 11.10 5.19 21.27
N LEU A 69 12.29 4.60 21.13
CA LEU A 69 12.78 4.02 19.88
C LEU A 69 11.90 2.85 19.37
N SER A 70 11.11 2.22 20.24
CA SER A 70 10.22 1.10 19.87
C SER A 70 8.93 1.53 19.19
N GLY A 71 8.59 2.81 19.19
CA GLY A 71 7.39 3.34 18.56
C GLY A 71 7.43 3.30 17.01
N MET A 72 6.28 3.53 16.39
CA MET A 72 6.09 3.66 14.94
C MET A 72 5.46 5.01 14.64
N ASP A 73 6.28 6.00 14.34
CA ASP A 73 5.97 7.37 13.86
C ASP A 73 4.48 7.80 13.87
N GLY A 74 3.97 8.22 15.06
CA GLY A 74 2.59 8.70 15.23
C GLY A 74 1.48 7.66 15.06
N LYS A 75 1.82 6.43 14.65
CA LYS A 75 0.85 5.34 14.44
C LYS A 75 0.73 4.45 15.65
N ILE A 76 1.87 4.05 16.22
CA ILE A 76 1.94 3.21 17.43
C ILE A 76 2.92 3.87 18.39
N TYR A 77 2.44 4.23 19.61
CA TYR A 77 3.28 4.93 20.55
C TYR A 77 2.73 4.84 21.98
N GLY A 78 3.65 4.67 22.95
CA GLY A 78 3.34 4.68 24.36
C GLY A 78 2.97 3.30 24.93
N SER A 79 2.86 3.24 26.25
CA SER A 79 2.60 2.02 27.00
C SER A 79 1.19 1.97 27.60
N TYR A 80 0.84 0.83 28.13
CA TYR A 80 -0.36 0.59 28.94
C TYR A 80 -0.03 -0.35 30.11
N PRO A 81 -0.85 -0.36 31.19
CA PRO A 81 -0.61 -1.25 32.33
C PRO A 81 -0.62 -2.72 31.93
N LEU A 82 0.47 -3.43 32.22
CA LEU A 82 0.61 -4.87 31.98
C LEU A 82 0.20 -5.63 33.26
N LYS A 83 -0.60 -6.69 33.11
CA LYS A 83 -1.09 -7.49 34.24
C LYS A 83 -0.07 -8.50 34.74
N SER A 84 0.66 -9.14 33.84
CA SER A 84 1.69 -10.12 34.10
C SER A 84 2.56 -10.31 32.86
N THR A 85 3.78 -10.73 33.03
CA THR A 85 4.71 -11.08 31.95
C THR A 85 5.31 -12.45 32.20
N GLU A 86 5.52 -13.22 31.13
CA GLU A 86 6.36 -14.39 31.10
C GLU A 86 7.83 -13.95 31.02
N PHE A 87 8.77 -14.59 31.68
CA PHE A 87 10.19 -14.35 31.48
C PHE A 87 10.80 -15.40 30.55
N ARG A 88 11.62 -14.98 29.61
CA ARG A 88 12.41 -15.85 28.74
C ARG A 88 13.88 -15.48 28.76
N ASP A 89 14.72 -16.48 28.90
CA ASP A 89 16.18 -16.31 28.91
C ASP A 89 16.74 -16.28 27.48
N GLU A 90 16.31 -15.28 26.74
CA GLU A 90 16.66 -15.05 25.31
C GLU A 90 17.05 -13.59 25.09
N THR A 91 17.97 -13.37 24.14
CA THR A 91 18.25 -12.04 23.56
C THR A 91 17.50 -11.87 22.28
N VAL A 92 16.64 -10.85 22.20
CA VAL A 92 15.75 -10.67 21.05
C VAL A 92 15.89 -9.30 20.40
N VAL A 93 15.71 -9.26 19.07
CA VAL A 93 15.57 -8.02 18.31
C VAL A 93 14.08 -7.70 18.17
N TYR A 94 13.67 -6.54 18.67
CA TYR A 94 12.31 -6.03 18.45
C TYR A 94 12.15 -5.52 17.02
N CYS A 95 11.29 -6.17 16.23
CA CYS A 95 11.06 -5.85 14.83
C CYS A 95 9.89 -4.88 14.59
N GLY A 96 9.07 -4.65 15.64
CA GLY A 96 7.88 -3.80 15.54
C GLY A 96 6.58 -4.57 15.32
N TYR A 97 5.53 -3.85 14.94
CA TYR A 97 4.22 -4.44 14.66
C TYR A 97 4.22 -5.16 13.31
N LEU A 98 3.68 -6.40 13.30
CA LEU A 98 3.55 -7.19 12.08
C LEU A 98 2.37 -6.70 11.23
N VAL A 99 2.67 -5.78 10.34
CA VAL A 99 1.66 -5.20 9.44
C VAL A 99 1.23 -6.22 8.40
N ASN A 100 -0.08 -6.47 8.29
CA ASN A 100 -0.62 -7.42 7.30
C ASN A 100 -0.69 -6.84 5.88
N HIS A 101 -0.85 -5.52 5.74
CA HIS A 101 -0.94 -4.87 4.44
C HIS A 101 0.43 -4.80 3.77
N TRP A 102 0.59 -5.44 2.59
CA TRP A 102 1.88 -5.60 1.89
C TRP A 102 2.68 -4.31 1.73
N GLY A 103 2.03 -3.22 1.30
CA GLY A 103 2.71 -1.94 1.09
C GLY A 103 3.31 -1.37 2.38
N HIS A 104 2.55 -1.40 3.47
CA HIS A 104 3.03 -0.97 4.78
C HIS A 104 4.05 -1.94 5.38
N TYR A 105 3.91 -3.23 5.12
CA TYR A 105 4.91 -4.22 5.53
C TYR A 105 6.28 -3.91 4.95
N LEU A 106 6.35 -3.59 3.65
CA LEU A 106 7.60 -3.28 2.94
C LEU A 106 8.28 -1.99 3.44
N ILE A 107 7.53 -1.01 3.93
CA ILE A 107 8.10 0.29 4.36
C ILE A 107 8.27 0.35 5.87
N GLU A 108 7.25 -0.06 6.61
CA GLU A 108 7.18 0.12 8.07
C GLU A 108 7.45 -1.20 8.81
N GLY A 109 6.87 -2.31 8.31
CA GLY A 109 7.00 -3.61 8.96
C GLY A 109 8.43 -4.16 8.99
N ILE A 110 9.20 -3.94 7.92
CA ILE A 110 10.60 -4.42 7.84
C ILE A 110 11.64 -3.35 8.17
N ALA A 111 11.24 -2.15 8.57
CA ALA A 111 12.15 -1.00 8.72
C ALA A 111 13.28 -1.23 9.73
N ARG A 112 13.13 -2.17 10.66
CA ARG A 112 14.12 -2.50 11.69
C ARG A 112 14.98 -3.73 11.34
N LEU A 113 14.62 -4.48 10.29
CA LEU A 113 15.30 -5.73 9.94
C LEU A 113 16.69 -5.54 9.37
N TRP A 114 17.11 -4.31 9.04
CA TRP A 114 18.49 -4.01 8.65
C TRP A 114 19.51 -4.52 9.69
N TYR A 115 19.10 -4.60 10.97
CA TYR A 115 19.93 -5.06 12.06
C TYR A 115 20.39 -6.52 11.87
N CYS A 116 19.68 -7.34 11.11
CA CYS A 116 20.10 -8.71 10.81
C CYS A 116 21.47 -8.77 10.07
N LEU A 117 21.83 -7.69 9.36
CA LEU A 117 23.13 -7.60 8.68
C LEU A 117 24.30 -7.33 9.60
N GLU A 118 24.07 -6.93 10.85
CA GLU A 118 25.14 -6.77 11.85
C GLU A 118 25.69 -8.12 12.30
N ASN A 119 25.02 -9.24 11.96
CA ASN A 119 25.42 -10.62 12.28
C ASN A 119 25.77 -10.81 13.76
N ASP A 120 24.99 -10.17 14.65
CA ASP A 120 25.16 -10.26 16.09
C ASP A 120 24.91 -11.69 16.58
N PRO A 121 25.96 -12.40 17.08
CA PRO A 121 25.83 -13.80 17.46
C PRO A 121 24.99 -13.99 18.74
N THR A 122 24.74 -12.94 19.49
CA THR A 122 23.95 -12.99 20.72
C THR A 122 22.44 -13.05 20.48
N VAL A 123 22.00 -12.77 19.27
CA VAL A 123 20.58 -12.73 18.90
C VAL A 123 20.00 -14.13 18.76
N ASP A 124 19.09 -14.47 19.65
CA ASP A 124 18.33 -15.71 19.61
C ASP A 124 17.13 -15.61 18.67
N LYS A 125 16.35 -14.48 18.73
CA LYS A 125 15.10 -14.29 17.99
C LYS A 125 14.93 -12.88 17.42
N TYR A 126 14.14 -12.79 16.33
CA TYR A 126 13.56 -11.58 15.74
C TYR A 126 12.06 -11.56 16.07
N VAL A 127 11.63 -10.65 16.93
CA VAL A 127 10.29 -10.66 17.52
C VAL A 127 9.42 -9.58 16.88
N PHE A 128 8.33 -10.00 16.27
CA PHE A 128 7.23 -9.13 15.86
C PHE A 128 6.10 -9.17 16.88
N VAL A 129 5.37 -8.07 17.02
CA VAL A 129 4.16 -8.02 17.84
C VAL A 129 2.91 -7.97 16.96
N LEU A 130 1.83 -8.59 17.43
CA LEU A 130 0.47 -8.47 16.90
C LEU A 130 -0.42 -7.63 17.80
N ASP A 131 -1.70 -7.56 17.48
CA ASP A 131 -2.72 -7.16 18.43
C ASP A 131 -2.77 -8.15 19.59
N MET A 132 -3.18 -7.65 20.75
CA MET A 132 -3.27 -8.51 21.93
C MET A 132 -4.28 -9.63 21.67
N ASP A 133 -3.88 -10.87 21.98
CA ASP A 133 -4.65 -12.10 21.81
C ASP A 133 -4.98 -12.45 20.33
N GLU A 134 -4.46 -11.72 19.36
CA GLU A 134 -4.59 -12.09 17.95
C GLU A 134 -3.68 -13.28 17.62
N GLU A 135 -4.18 -14.20 16.79
CA GLU A 135 -3.37 -15.29 16.22
C GLU A 135 -3.24 -15.06 14.71
N ARG A 136 -2.00 -15.01 14.22
CA ARG A 136 -1.69 -14.85 12.80
C ARG A 136 -0.39 -15.55 12.44
N GLU A 137 -0.41 -16.25 11.32
CA GLU A 137 0.80 -16.83 10.73
C GLU A 137 1.37 -15.89 9.65
N ILE A 138 2.69 -15.87 9.53
CA ILE A 138 3.37 -15.22 8.41
C ILE A 138 3.41 -16.19 7.24
N THR A 139 2.74 -15.85 6.14
CA THR A 139 2.62 -16.70 4.95
C THR A 139 3.00 -15.95 3.66
N GLY A 140 3.05 -16.65 2.54
CA GLY A 140 3.25 -16.07 1.21
C GLY A 140 4.50 -15.19 1.12
N ASN A 141 4.38 -14.06 0.44
CA ASN A 141 5.50 -13.14 0.18
C ASN A 141 6.09 -12.52 1.45
N HIS A 142 5.31 -12.39 2.54
CA HIS A 142 5.82 -11.94 3.84
C HIS A 142 6.84 -12.93 4.42
N ARG A 143 6.51 -14.23 4.37
CA ARG A 143 7.41 -15.31 4.81
C ARG A 143 8.64 -15.41 3.91
N GLU A 144 8.43 -15.37 2.60
CA GLU A 144 9.51 -15.47 1.62
C GLU A 144 10.55 -14.36 1.78
N LEU A 145 10.13 -13.12 2.10
CA LEU A 145 11.04 -12.02 2.40
C LEU A 145 11.97 -12.35 3.58
N LEU A 146 11.43 -12.91 4.66
CA LEU A 146 12.21 -13.30 5.85
C LEU A 146 13.14 -14.48 5.55
N GLN A 147 12.73 -15.38 4.67
CA GLN A 147 13.58 -16.47 4.16
C GLN A 147 14.74 -15.94 3.32
N LEU A 148 14.48 -14.98 2.44
CA LEU A 148 15.51 -14.30 1.64
C LEU A 148 16.50 -13.50 2.52
N LEU A 149 16.07 -12.98 3.67
CA LEU A 149 16.96 -12.41 4.67
C LEU A 149 17.70 -13.45 5.51
N LYS A 150 17.39 -14.75 5.37
CA LYS A 150 17.98 -15.87 6.12
C LYS A 150 17.76 -15.78 7.64
N ILE A 151 16.67 -15.15 8.07
CA ILE A 151 16.29 -15.01 9.48
C ILE A 151 15.05 -15.81 9.87
N TRP A 152 14.36 -16.44 8.91
CA TRP A 152 13.07 -17.09 9.13
C TRP A 152 13.03 -18.03 10.33
N ASP A 153 14.06 -18.85 10.50
CA ASP A 153 14.10 -19.84 11.58
C ASP A 153 14.25 -19.23 12.99
N LYS A 154 14.59 -17.93 13.05
CA LYS A 154 14.69 -17.15 14.28
C LYS A 154 13.50 -16.19 14.47
N VAL A 155 12.53 -16.15 13.54
CA VAL A 155 11.39 -15.24 13.65
C VAL A 155 10.37 -15.79 14.63
N GLU A 156 9.90 -14.91 15.50
CA GLU A 156 8.83 -15.18 16.44
C GLU A 156 7.77 -14.07 16.40
N ILE A 157 6.52 -14.44 16.58
CA ILE A 157 5.39 -13.52 16.71
C ILE A 157 4.83 -13.63 18.10
N ILE A 158 4.63 -12.51 18.79
CA ILE A 158 4.00 -12.49 20.10
C ILE A 158 2.72 -11.65 20.09
N ASN A 159 1.72 -12.12 20.83
CA ASN A 159 0.43 -11.48 21.05
C ASN A 159 0.11 -11.23 22.53
N ARG A 160 1.10 -11.40 23.40
CA ARG A 160 1.06 -11.16 24.84
C ARG A 160 2.38 -10.59 25.34
N PRO A 161 2.40 -9.87 26.47
CA PRO A 161 3.62 -9.30 27.01
C PRO A 161 4.61 -10.38 27.45
N ILE A 162 5.88 -10.24 27.03
CA ILE A 162 6.98 -11.14 27.40
C ILE A 162 8.18 -10.31 27.82
N THR A 163 8.76 -10.66 28.97
CA THR A 163 10.04 -10.11 29.46
C THR A 163 11.19 -11.01 29.02
N TYR A 164 12.16 -10.44 28.33
CA TYR A 164 13.33 -11.14 27.82
C TYR A 164 14.58 -10.82 28.64
N ARG A 165 15.58 -11.71 28.60
CA ARG A 165 16.91 -11.45 29.21
C ARG A 165 17.47 -10.13 28.69
N GLU A 166 17.44 -9.94 27.37
CA GLU A 166 17.86 -8.70 26.70
C GLU A 166 16.94 -8.42 25.50
N VAL A 167 16.59 -7.16 25.33
CA VAL A 167 15.88 -6.68 24.15
C VAL A 167 16.73 -5.66 23.41
N ILE A 168 16.89 -5.85 22.13
CA ILE A 168 17.56 -4.93 21.20
C ILE A 168 16.48 -4.23 20.37
N VAL A 169 16.48 -2.90 20.38
CA VAL A 169 15.55 -2.08 19.61
C VAL A 169 16.32 -1.27 18.59
N PRO A 170 16.43 -1.72 17.34
CA PRO A 170 17.02 -0.91 16.27
C PRO A 170 16.11 0.25 15.87
N GLU A 171 16.68 1.40 15.58
CA GLU A 171 15.95 2.51 14.97
C GLU A 171 15.43 2.09 13.57
N PRO A 172 14.22 2.56 13.14
CA PRO A 172 13.75 2.32 11.77
C PRO A 172 14.74 2.84 10.73
N GLY A 173 15.12 2.01 9.77
CA GLY A 173 16.06 2.35 8.71
C GLY A 173 15.49 3.28 7.64
N THR A 174 14.16 3.51 7.66
CA THR A 174 13.48 4.52 6.85
C THR A 174 12.25 5.03 7.58
N ARG A 175 11.90 6.29 7.37
CA ARG A 175 10.66 6.94 7.80
C ARG A 175 10.07 7.70 6.63
N VAL A 176 8.79 7.48 6.37
CA VAL A 176 8.11 7.94 5.15
C VAL A 176 8.30 9.45 4.93
N LEU A 177 8.85 9.82 3.78
CA LEU A 177 9.14 11.20 3.34
C LEU A 177 9.98 12.05 4.31
N ARG A 178 10.70 11.41 5.22
CA ARG A 178 11.57 12.10 6.18
C ARG A 178 13.04 11.73 6.01
N ASP A 179 13.35 10.44 6.10
CA ASP A 179 14.73 9.99 6.06
C ASP A 179 14.89 8.51 5.70
N TYR A 180 16.11 8.14 5.37
CA TYR A 180 16.52 6.75 5.14
C TYR A 180 17.96 6.52 5.54
N SER A 181 18.32 5.25 5.77
CA SER A 181 19.69 4.84 6.00
C SER A 181 20.20 3.92 4.87
N PRO A 182 21.48 4.03 4.49
CA PRO A 182 22.13 3.08 3.60
C PRO A 182 22.06 1.63 4.11
N LYS A 183 22.01 1.41 5.43
CA LYS A 183 21.82 0.07 6.02
C LYS A 183 20.50 -0.55 5.58
N PHE A 184 19.41 0.23 5.54
CA PHE A 184 18.13 -0.23 5.04
C PHE A 184 18.18 -0.57 3.54
N VAL A 185 18.79 0.30 2.74
CA VAL A 185 18.98 0.04 1.30
C VAL A 185 19.81 -1.23 1.08
N ARG A 186 20.90 -1.41 1.83
CA ARG A 186 21.74 -2.62 1.77
C ARG A 186 20.95 -3.88 2.13
N MET A 187 20.06 -3.82 3.12
CA MET A 187 19.17 -4.94 3.45
C MET A 187 18.28 -5.32 2.27
N LEU A 188 17.66 -4.35 1.60
CA LEU A 188 16.83 -4.59 0.41
C LEU A 188 17.64 -5.20 -0.75
N ASP A 189 18.88 -4.74 -0.94
CA ASP A 189 19.78 -5.32 -1.93
C ASP A 189 20.18 -6.73 -1.57
N THR A 190 20.44 -7.02 -0.29
CA THR A 190 20.72 -8.38 0.19
C THR A 190 19.55 -9.33 -0.07
N ILE A 191 18.31 -8.88 0.16
CA ILE A 191 17.11 -9.67 -0.20
C ILE A 191 17.14 -10.03 -1.70
N ALA A 192 17.43 -9.04 -2.55
CA ALA A 192 17.46 -9.27 -3.99
C ALA A 192 18.66 -10.13 -4.46
N GLU A 193 19.79 -10.02 -3.81
CA GLU A 193 21.00 -10.83 -4.08
C GLU A 193 20.82 -12.29 -3.67
N ASN A 194 20.00 -12.55 -2.65
CA ASN A 194 19.70 -13.89 -2.17
C ASN A 194 18.62 -14.64 -2.98
N VAL A 195 18.08 -14.01 -4.04
CA VAL A 195 17.14 -14.68 -4.93
C VAL A 195 17.82 -15.77 -5.73
N GLU A 196 17.42 -17.01 -5.51
CA GLU A 196 17.82 -18.14 -6.34
C GLU A 196 16.98 -18.15 -7.63
N VAL A 197 17.65 -17.91 -8.77
CA VAL A 197 16.98 -17.81 -10.06
C VAL A 197 16.64 -19.19 -10.57
N ASP A 198 15.35 -19.48 -10.74
CA ASP A 198 14.90 -20.70 -11.41
C ASP A 198 15.26 -20.62 -12.91
N PRO A 199 15.92 -21.66 -13.47
CA PRO A 199 16.29 -21.68 -14.89
C PRO A 199 15.13 -21.52 -15.87
N SER A 200 13.91 -21.77 -15.45
CA SER A 200 12.71 -21.58 -16.28
C SER A 200 12.27 -20.11 -16.38
N TRP A 201 12.79 -19.22 -15.54
CA TRP A 201 12.40 -17.81 -15.57
C TRP A 201 13.09 -17.11 -16.76
N VAL A 202 12.27 -16.41 -17.52
CA VAL A 202 12.74 -15.65 -18.69
C VAL A 202 12.63 -14.16 -18.38
N ALA A 203 13.76 -13.46 -18.41
CA ALA A 203 13.79 -12.01 -18.23
C ALA A 203 12.94 -11.31 -19.29
N LYS A 204 12.30 -10.21 -18.89
CA LYS A 204 11.47 -9.36 -19.74
C LYS A 204 12.00 -7.94 -19.72
N ASP A 205 12.14 -7.34 -20.89
CA ASP A 205 12.62 -5.96 -21.01
C ASP A 205 11.60 -4.96 -20.49
N LYS A 206 10.30 -5.27 -20.65
CA LYS A 206 9.17 -4.43 -20.23
C LYS A 206 8.20 -5.24 -19.40
N ILE A 207 7.86 -4.74 -18.22
CA ILE A 207 6.87 -5.36 -17.34
C ILE A 207 5.83 -4.34 -16.88
N PHE A 208 4.59 -4.79 -16.75
CA PHE A 208 3.50 -4.02 -16.16
C PHE A 208 2.91 -4.77 -14.98
N PHE A 209 2.96 -4.16 -13.81
CA PHE A 209 2.33 -4.69 -12.61
C PHE A 209 0.86 -4.29 -12.58
N THR A 210 0.00 -5.26 -12.92
CA THR A 210 -1.45 -5.09 -12.88
C THR A 210 -2.02 -5.19 -11.47
N ARG A 211 -3.26 -4.70 -11.33
CA ARG A 211 -4.12 -4.88 -10.15
C ARG A 211 -5.43 -5.60 -10.48
N SER A 212 -5.55 -6.14 -11.68
CA SER A 212 -6.81 -6.73 -12.17
C SER A 212 -7.31 -7.90 -11.32
N SER A 213 -6.41 -8.66 -10.68
CA SER A 213 -6.80 -9.73 -9.76
C SER A 213 -7.38 -9.20 -8.44
N PHE A 214 -6.88 -8.07 -7.92
CA PHE A 214 -7.50 -7.42 -6.75
C PHE A 214 -8.88 -6.86 -7.06
N ALA A 215 -9.09 -6.33 -8.28
CA ALA A 215 -10.38 -5.79 -8.69
C ALA A 215 -11.48 -6.87 -8.71
N SER A 216 -11.13 -8.10 -9.11
CA SER A 216 -12.07 -9.22 -9.09
C SER A 216 -12.50 -9.61 -7.68
N ASP A 217 -11.60 -9.49 -6.71
CA ASP A 217 -11.81 -9.91 -5.33
C ASP A 217 -12.52 -8.81 -4.49
N ASN A 218 -12.21 -7.54 -4.73
CA ASN A 218 -12.70 -6.41 -3.93
C ASN A 218 -13.84 -5.62 -4.60
N GLY A 219 -14.03 -5.74 -5.91
CA GLY A 219 -15.13 -5.07 -6.64
C GLY A 219 -15.08 -3.54 -6.69
N TYR A 220 -13.91 -2.91 -6.43
CA TYR A 220 -13.80 -1.46 -6.25
C TYR A 220 -12.85 -0.76 -7.23
N GLU A 221 -12.21 -1.50 -8.12
CA GLU A 221 -11.30 -0.97 -9.13
C GLU A 221 -11.83 -1.31 -10.53
N PHE A 222 -12.11 -0.30 -11.34
CA PHE A 222 -12.75 -0.46 -12.65
C PHE A 222 -11.86 0.07 -13.77
N GLY A 223 -11.93 -0.55 -14.95
CA GLY A 223 -11.16 -0.16 -16.11
C GLY A 223 -9.74 -0.73 -16.18
N LEU A 224 -9.33 -1.55 -15.22
CA LEU A 224 -8.00 -2.14 -15.16
C LEU A 224 -7.69 -3.03 -16.37
N ASP A 225 -8.67 -3.76 -16.88
CA ASP A 225 -8.56 -4.57 -18.08
C ASP A 225 -8.17 -3.75 -19.33
N SER A 226 -8.56 -2.47 -19.40
CA SER A 226 -8.09 -1.56 -20.46
C SER A 226 -6.62 -1.21 -20.30
N MET A 227 -6.13 -1.10 -19.06
CA MET A 227 -4.71 -0.85 -18.80
C MET A 227 -3.86 -2.10 -19.08
N ASP A 228 -4.35 -3.27 -18.70
CA ASP A 228 -3.70 -4.55 -19.03
C ASP A 228 -3.53 -4.69 -20.56
N ASN A 229 -4.60 -4.43 -21.31
CA ASN A 229 -4.56 -4.46 -22.77
C ASN A 229 -3.60 -3.39 -23.33
N PHE A 230 -3.67 -2.14 -22.83
CA PHE A 230 -2.78 -1.06 -23.26
C PHE A 230 -1.31 -1.45 -23.14
N PHE A 231 -0.89 -1.96 -21.99
CA PHE A 231 0.50 -2.36 -21.80
C PHE A 231 0.85 -3.61 -22.62
N GLN A 232 -0.06 -4.57 -22.75
CA GLN A 232 0.16 -5.79 -23.53
C GLN A 232 0.39 -5.50 -25.01
N VAL A 233 -0.44 -4.64 -25.64
CA VAL A 233 -0.26 -4.28 -27.06
C VAL A 233 1.02 -3.47 -27.32
N ASN A 234 1.63 -2.89 -26.27
CA ASN A 234 2.90 -2.18 -26.30
C ASN A 234 4.10 -3.04 -25.86
N GLY A 235 3.90 -4.36 -25.79
CA GLY A 235 4.97 -5.35 -25.57
C GLY A 235 5.41 -5.48 -24.11
N PHE A 236 4.60 -5.05 -23.15
CA PHE A 236 4.84 -5.31 -21.73
C PHE A 236 4.31 -6.69 -21.34
N GLU A 237 5.07 -7.39 -20.52
CA GLU A 237 4.57 -8.57 -19.81
C GLU A 237 3.68 -8.11 -18.66
N VAL A 238 2.42 -8.51 -18.66
CA VAL A 238 1.45 -8.15 -17.63
C VAL A 238 1.57 -9.14 -16.47
N LEU A 239 1.91 -8.66 -15.28
CA LEU A 239 2.21 -9.47 -14.12
C LEU A 239 1.34 -9.06 -12.93
N ALA A 240 0.82 -10.03 -12.20
CA ALA A 240 0.14 -9.86 -10.92
C ALA A 240 1.08 -10.31 -9.78
N PRO A 241 1.81 -9.39 -9.12
CA PRO A 241 2.84 -9.75 -8.13
C PRO A 241 2.32 -10.58 -6.96
N GLU A 242 1.06 -10.42 -6.60
CA GLU A 242 0.41 -11.18 -5.53
C GLU A 242 0.12 -12.65 -5.91
N LYS A 243 0.23 -13.00 -7.19
CA LYS A 243 0.03 -14.37 -7.71
C LYS A 243 1.33 -15.11 -7.98
N ILE A 244 2.47 -14.47 -7.81
CA ILE A 244 3.78 -15.06 -8.06
C ILE A 244 4.67 -14.90 -6.82
N PRO A 245 5.68 -15.76 -6.61
CA PRO A 245 6.65 -15.62 -5.52
C PRO A 245 7.35 -14.27 -5.55
N LEU A 246 7.73 -13.78 -4.37
CA LEU A 246 8.49 -12.52 -4.24
C LEU A 246 9.82 -12.59 -4.98
N SER A 247 10.53 -13.72 -4.89
CA SER A 247 11.78 -13.97 -5.63
C SER A 247 11.60 -13.77 -7.14
N LYS A 248 10.51 -14.25 -7.71
CA LYS A 248 10.20 -14.08 -9.12
C LYS A 248 9.85 -12.64 -9.48
N THR A 249 9.13 -11.94 -8.59
CA THR A 249 8.84 -10.51 -8.72
C THR A 249 10.15 -9.70 -8.71
N ILE A 250 11.05 -9.98 -7.78
CA ILE A 250 12.38 -9.34 -7.71
C ILE A 250 13.21 -9.64 -8.97
N PHE A 251 13.19 -10.88 -9.44
CA PHE A 251 13.88 -11.26 -10.69
C PHE A 251 13.39 -10.40 -11.86
N TYR A 252 12.08 -10.22 -12.03
CA TYR A 252 11.54 -9.40 -13.11
C TYR A 252 11.94 -7.92 -12.95
N ILE A 253 11.81 -7.36 -11.76
CA ILE A 253 12.22 -5.97 -11.49
C ILE A 253 13.69 -5.74 -11.83
N ARG A 254 14.56 -6.62 -11.36
CA ARG A 254 16.02 -6.48 -11.54
C ARG A 254 16.47 -6.65 -13.01
N ASN A 255 15.69 -7.28 -13.85
CA ASN A 255 16.04 -7.53 -15.25
C ASN A 255 15.28 -6.65 -16.25
N ALA A 256 14.19 -5.98 -15.83
CA ALA A 256 13.45 -5.11 -16.72
C ALA A 256 14.17 -3.78 -16.97
N LYS A 257 14.07 -3.28 -18.21
CA LYS A 257 14.52 -1.94 -18.61
C LYS A 257 13.47 -0.87 -18.38
N GLU A 258 12.21 -1.25 -18.50
CA GLU A 258 11.07 -0.35 -18.30
C GLU A 258 10.00 -1.09 -17.48
N ILE A 259 9.58 -0.45 -16.39
CA ILE A 259 8.58 -0.99 -15.48
C ILE A 259 7.41 -0.02 -15.45
N ALA A 260 6.19 -0.56 -15.55
CA ALA A 260 4.98 0.19 -15.38
C ALA A 260 4.14 -0.42 -14.26
N SER A 261 3.38 0.40 -13.54
CA SER A 261 2.45 -0.07 -12.51
C SER A 261 1.30 0.91 -12.30
N ILE A 262 0.19 0.40 -11.79
CA ILE A 262 -0.90 1.23 -11.28
C ILE A 262 -0.61 1.60 -9.84
N SER A 263 -0.82 2.86 -9.47
CA SER A 263 -0.58 3.37 -8.10
C SER A 263 -1.36 2.59 -7.03
N GLY A 264 -0.79 2.49 -5.83
CA GLY A 264 -1.23 1.67 -4.69
C GLY A 264 -0.07 0.78 -4.21
N SER A 265 -0.34 -0.28 -3.45
CA SER A 265 0.71 -1.13 -2.85
C SER A 265 1.52 -1.97 -3.85
N THR A 266 1.02 -2.17 -5.07
CA THR A 266 1.71 -2.98 -6.08
C THR A 266 3.07 -2.43 -6.50
N PRO A 267 3.23 -1.12 -6.84
CA PRO A 267 4.52 -0.54 -7.17
C PRO A 267 5.47 -0.41 -5.97
N HIS A 268 5.03 -0.66 -4.73
CA HIS A 268 5.94 -0.70 -3.58
C HIS A 268 7.01 -1.80 -3.73
N ASN A 269 6.78 -2.81 -4.56
CA ASN A 269 7.81 -3.78 -4.94
C ASN A 269 9.05 -3.14 -5.60
N MET A 270 8.95 -1.89 -6.07
CA MET A 270 10.10 -1.11 -6.56
C MET A 270 11.15 -0.82 -5.48
N LEU A 271 10.88 -1.13 -4.21
CA LEU A 271 11.92 -1.20 -3.17
C LEU A 271 13.07 -2.16 -3.54
N PHE A 272 12.80 -3.19 -4.31
CA PHE A 272 13.82 -4.14 -4.80
C PHE A 272 14.46 -3.72 -6.12
N ALA A 273 14.09 -2.58 -6.68
CA ALA A 273 14.68 -2.03 -7.89
C ALA A 273 16.17 -1.69 -7.72
N ARG A 274 16.89 -1.58 -8.83
CA ARG A 274 18.18 -0.91 -8.85
C ARG A 274 17.97 0.60 -8.84
N ASP A 275 18.90 1.32 -8.26
CA ASP A 275 18.87 2.78 -8.28
C ASP A 275 18.81 3.31 -9.71
N GLY A 276 17.93 4.29 -9.94
CA GLY A 276 17.78 4.93 -11.24
C GLY A 276 16.98 4.14 -12.28
N GLN A 277 16.28 3.05 -11.92
CA GLN A 277 15.38 2.37 -12.86
C GLN A 277 14.19 3.25 -13.28
N ASN A 278 13.70 3.02 -14.50
CA ASN A 278 12.54 3.73 -15.03
C ASN A 278 11.22 3.11 -14.52
N LEU A 279 10.31 3.98 -14.08
CA LEU A 279 8.97 3.59 -13.65
C LEU A 279 7.92 4.48 -14.33
N ILE A 280 6.96 3.86 -15.02
CA ILE A 280 5.74 4.51 -15.47
C ILE A 280 4.68 4.25 -14.42
N MET A 281 4.23 5.32 -13.74
CA MET A 281 3.21 5.26 -12.71
C MET A 281 1.87 5.69 -13.27
N MET A 282 0.95 4.74 -13.44
CA MET A 282 -0.43 5.02 -13.82
C MET A 282 -1.20 5.41 -12.57
N GLU A 283 -1.50 6.69 -12.44
CA GLU A 283 -2.14 7.25 -11.26
C GLU A 283 -3.64 6.96 -11.27
N ARG A 284 -4.12 6.22 -10.27
CA ARG A 284 -5.55 5.90 -10.08
C ARG A 284 -6.24 6.80 -9.07
N LEU A 285 -5.46 7.59 -8.31
CA LEU A 285 -5.93 8.43 -7.22
C LEU A 285 -5.71 9.92 -7.52
N VAL A 286 -6.59 10.76 -7.00
CA VAL A 286 -6.35 12.20 -6.90
C VAL A 286 -5.27 12.50 -5.86
N MET A 287 -5.26 11.74 -4.77
CA MET A 287 -4.29 11.85 -3.68
C MET A 287 -2.95 11.20 -4.06
N ASN A 288 -1.89 11.62 -3.40
CA ASN A 288 -0.56 11.03 -3.57
C ASN A 288 -0.37 9.88 -2.58
N ASP A 289 0.44 8.90 -2.97
CA ASP A 289 0.82 7.78 -2.12
C ASP A 289 2.21 8.06 -1.52
N ASP A 290 2.24 8.50 -0.26
CA ASP A 290 3.46 8.90 0.45
C ASP A 290 4.48 7.76 0.53
N CYS A 291 4.02 6.53 0.69
CA CYS A 291 4.88 5.35 0.71
C CYS A 291 5.57 5.15 -0.64
N GLN A 292 4.84 5.32 -1.76
CA GLN A 292 5.45 5.21 -3.08
C GLN A 292 6.42 6.37 -3.35
N LEU A 293 6.11 7.59 -2.92
CA LEU A 293 7.03 8.72 -3.06
C LEU A 293 8.34 8.48 -2.30
N ASN A 294 8.24 7.91 -1.09
CA ASN A 294 9.39 7.49 -0.30
C ASN A 294 10.27 6.48 -1.07
N ILE A 295 9.65 5.47 -1.70
CA ILE A 295 10.35 4.46 -2.49
C ILE A 295 11.06 5.08 -3.69
N ASN A 296 10.38 5.99 -4.39
CA ASN A 296 10.91 6.66 -5.56
C ASN A 296 12.18 7.45 -5.23
N LEU A 297 12.18 8.16 -4.09
CA LEU A 297 13.33 8.88 -3.58
C LEU A 297 14.44 7.93 -3.11
N LEU A 298 14.10 6.92 -2.33
CA LEU A 298 15.03 5.94 -1.77
C LEU A 298 15.81 5.20 -2.86
N ARG A 299 15.15 4.81 -3.94
CA ARG A 299 15.75 4.12 -5.10
C ARG A 299 16.15 5.06 -6.22
N GLN A 300 16.04 6.38 -6.02
CA GLN A 300 16.38 7.38 -7.02
C GLN A 300 15.77 7.10 -8.40
N LEU A 301 14.52 6.63 -8.44
CA LEU A 301 13.87 6.21 -9.67
C LEU A 301 13.67 7.36 -10.65
N HIS A 302 13.57 7.03 -11.94
CA HIS A 302 13.10 7.94 -12.98
C HIS A 302 11.61 7.66 -13.23
N VAL A 303 10.76 8.51 -12.65
CA VAL A 303 9.30 8.25 -12.63
C VAL A 303 8.58 9.11 -13.65
N THR A 304 7.81 8.49 -14.54
CA THR A 304 6.83 9.17 -15.38
C THR A 304 5.44 8.97 -14.77
N HIS A 305 4.84 10.01 -14.23
CA HIS A 305 3.48 9.96 -13.69
C HIS A 305 2.45 10.23 -14.78
N VAL A 306 1.45 9.35 -14.91
CA VAL A 306 0.38 9.44 -15.89
C VAL A 306 -0.97 9.36 -15.19
N ASP A 307 -1.77 10.41 -15.29
CA ASP A 307 -3.07 10.52 -14.65
C ASP A 307 -4.14 9.74 -15.43
N ALA A 308 -4.19 8.44 -15.21
CA ALA A 308 -5.09 7.53 -15.90
C ALA A 308 -6.49 7.45 -15.27
N ASN A 309 -6.72 8.15 -14.13
CA ASN A 309 -8.02 8.13 -13.48
C ASN A 309 -9.01 9.12 -14.10
N TYR A 310 -10.30 8.84 -13.93
CA TYR A 310 -11.39 9.68 -14.44
C TYR A 310 -11.81 10.80 -13.48
N HIS A 311 -11.12 10.98 -12.35
CA HIS A 311 -11.45 11.98 -11.33
C HIS A 311 -12.93 12.01 -10.92
N LEU A 312 -13.60 10.89 -11.04
CA LEU A 312 -14.86 10.68 -10.38
C LEU A 312 -14.51 10.60 -8.89
N TYR A 313 -15.16 11.37 -8.11
CA TYR A 313 -14.88 11.58 -6.70
C TYR A 313 -14.59 10.26 -5.96
N PRO A 314 -13.38 9.85 -5.72
CA PRO A 314 -13.10 8.99 -4.62
C PRO A 314 -12.75 9.89 -3.47
N VAL A 315 -13.39 9.67 -2.41
CA VAL A 315 -13.11 10.41 -1.20
C VAL A 315 -12.36 9.52 -0.22
N ASP A 316 -11.99 8.31 -0.65
CA ASP A 316 -11.36 7.33 0.21
C ASP A 316 -10.19 6.61 -0.46
N TRP A 317 -9.18 6.28 0.34
CA TRP A 317 -8.04 5.44 -0.05
C TRP A 317 -8.46 4.03 -0.51
N CYS A 318 -9.60 3.56 -0.03
CA CYS A 318 -10.13 2.24 -0.32
C CYS A 318 -10.94 2.16 -1.63
N GLY A 319 -11.13 3.26 -2.33
CA GLY A 319 -11.91 3.32 -3.57
C GLY A 319 -13.39 3.69 -3.37
N PRO A 320 -14.24 3.51 -4.38
CA PRO A 320 -13.96 2.90 -5.68
C PRO A 320 -13.11 3.77 -6.61
N TYR A 321 -12.36 3.13 -7.52
CA TYR A 321 -11.51 3.80 -8.51
C TYR A 321 -11.93 3.43 -9.92
N ILE A 322 -11.71 4.37 -10.85
CA ILE A 322 -11.88 4.11 -12.28
C ILE A 322 -10.68 4.66 -13.03
N VAL A 323 -10.02 3.79 -13.76
CA VAL A 323 -8.89 4.13 -14.64
C VAL A 323 -9.23 3.76 -16.07
N GLY A 324 -8.58 4.38 -17.04
CA GLY A 324 -8.76 4.01 -18.42
C GLY A 324 -8.26 5.07 -19.39
N TYR A 325 -8.65 4.89 -20.65
CA TYR A 325 -8.27 5.74 -21.74
C TYR A 325 -8.95 7.12 -21.64
N ASN A 326 -8.13 8.15 -21.39
CA ASN A 326 -8.55 9.54 -21.29
C ASN A 326 -7.60 10.45 -22.07
N ASP A 327 -7.88 11.75 -22.15
CA ASP A 327 -7.09 12.71 -22.92
C ASP A 327 -5.63 12.81 -22.47
N ILE A 328 -5.37 12.54 -21.19
CA ILE A 328 -4.01 12.58 -20.64
C ILE A 328 -3.24 11.34 -21.08
N LEU A 329 -3.86 10.17 -21.00
CA LEU A 329 -3.28 8.93 -21.51
C LEU A 329 -3.06 9.02 -23.04
N GLN A 330 -3.98 9.65 -23.79
CA GLN A 330 -3.78 9.87 -25.22
C GLN A 330 -2.52 10.71 -25.50
N ARG A 331 -2.30 11.80 -24.78
CA ARG A 331 -1.07 12.60 -24.93
C ARG A 331 0.20 11.80 -24.61
N PHE A 332 0.15 10.96 -23.57
CA PHE A 332 1.25 10.06 -23.23
C PHE A 332 1.55 9.06 -24.34
N ILE A 333 0.49 8.51 -24.96
CA ILE A 333 0.56 7.59 -26.11
C ILE A 333 1.22 8.29 -27.30
N ASP A 334 0.76 9.48 -27.65
CA ASP A 334 1.26 10.24 -28.80
C ASP A 334 2.73 10.63 -28.62
N ASP A 335 3.09 11.15 -27.46
CA ASP A 335 4.47 11.56 -27.14
C ASP A 335 5.48 10.41 -27.16
N ARG A 336 5.02 9.19 -26.87
CA ARG A 336 5.87 7.99 -26.80
C ARG A 336 5.73 7.07 -28.03
N ASN A 337 4.94 7.45 -29.03
CA ASN A 337 4.62 6.62 -30.19
C ASN A 337 4.14 5.21 -29.79
N MET A 338 3.28 5.12 -28.79
CA MET A 338 2.69 3.88 -28.32
C MET A 338 1.39 3.60 -29.06
N LEU A 339 0.94 2.34 -29.02
CA LEU A 339 -0.37 1.95 -29.52
C LEU A 339 -1.44 2.26 -28.48
N PRO A 340 -2.63 2.78 -28.86
CA PRO A 340 -3.74 2.88 -27.91
C PRO A 340 -4.24 1.49 -27.52
N PRO A 341 -5.01 1.36 -26.44
CA PRO A 341 -5.74 0.12 -26.15
C PRO A 341 -6.66 -0.24 -27.30
N ASP A 342 -7.03 -1.50 -27.43
CA ASP A 342 -7.97 -1.96 -28.44
C ASP A 342 -9.27 -1.15 -28.45
N SER A 343 -9.88 -1.02 -29.62
CA SER A 343 -11.05 -0.15 -29.84
C SER A 343 -12.25 -0.46 -28.92
N CYS A 344 -12.37 -1.68 -28.45
CA CYS A 344 -13.40 -2.04 -27.45
C CYS A 344 -13.22 -1.29 -26.14
N TYR A 345 -11.97 -1.06 -25.67
CA TYR A 345 -11.64 -0.38 -24.43
C TYR A 345 -11.65 1.15 -24.52
N THR A 346 -11.44 1.70 -25.72
CA THR A 346 -11.55 3.15 -25.96
C THR A 346 -13.00 3.57 -26.30
N SER A 347 -13.90 2.59 -26.39
CA SER A 347 -15.29 2.85 -26.76
C SER A 347 -16.08 3.50 -25.61
N LYS A 348 -16.99 4.37 -26.00
CA LYS A 348 -17.95 4.99 -25.09
C LYS A 348 -18.78 3.96 -24.31
N LYS A 349 -19.15 2.84 -24.95
CA LYS A 349 -19.89 1.73 -24.32
C LYS A 349 -19.10 1.08 -23.18
N TYR A 350 -17.79 0.94 -23.35
CA TYR A 350 -16.94 0.38 -22.32
C TYR A 350 -16.81 1.31 -21.12
N LEU A 351 -16.53 2.58 -21.37
CA LEU A 351 -16.44 3.59 -20.31
C LEU A 351 -17.77 3.70 -19.53
N ASP A 352 -18.89 3.71 -20.22
CA ASP A 352 -20.21 3.73 -19.63
C ASP A 352 -20.45 2.50 -18.70
N LYS A 353 -20.00 1.31 -19.11
CA LYS A 353 -20.01 0.12 -18.27
C LYS A 353 -19.20 0.34 -16.99
N CYS A 354 -17.96 0.82 -17.09
CA CYS A 354 -17.09 1.07 -15.95
C CYS A 354 -17.67 2.11 -14.99
N ILE A 355 -18.21 3.19 -15.49
CA ILE A 355 -18.85 4.23 -14.69
C ILE A 355 -20.10 3.71 -13.96
N ARG A 356 -20.91 2.86 -14.60
CA ARG A 356 -22.03 2.21 -13.90
C ARG A 356 -21.56 1.36 -12.73
N GLN A 357 -20.56 0.54 -12.96
CA GLN A 357 -19.99 -0.31 -11.92
C GLN A 357 -19.42 0.53 -10.77
N TYR A 358 -18.71 1.61 -11.10
CA TYR A 358 -18.21 2.59 -10.15
C TYR A 358 -19.34 3.19 -9.29
N LEU A 359 -20.42 3.68 -9.92
CA LEU A 359 -21.55 4.27 -9.21
C LEU A 359 -22.26 3.26 -8.29
N PHE A 360 -22.43 2.02 -8.74
CA PHE A 360 -23.01 0.97 -7.90
C PHE A 360 -22.13 0.61 -6.73
N SER A 361 -20.83 0.44 -6.96
CA SER A 361 -19.86 0.16 -5.92
C SER A 361 -19.75 1.32 -4.93
N TYR A 362 -19.74 2.55 -5.42
CA TYR A 362 -19.76 3.74 -4.59
C TYR A 362 -20.96 3.75 -3.65
N ARG A 363 -22.16 3.52 -4.19
CA ARG A 363 -23.38 3.39 -3.41
C ARG A 363 -23.27 2.33 -2.32
N ASP A 364 -22.77 1.13 -2.67
CA ASP A 364 -22.75 -0.02 -1.77
C ASP A 364 -21.71 0.18 -0.66
N ASN A 365 -20.57 0.81 -0.93
CA ASN A 365 -19.54 1.11 0.05
C ASN A 365 -19.91 2.22 1.02
N TYR A 366 -20.47 3.31 0.52
CA TYR A 366 -20.78 4.47 1.36
C TYR A 366 -21.96 4.25 2.28
N GLN A 367 -22.74 3.19 2.07
CA GLN A 367 -23.80 2.80 3.01
C GLN A 367 -23.26 2.28 4.35
N TYR A 368 -22.04 1.77 4.39
CA TYR A 368 -21.39 1.39 5.65
C TYR A 368 -20.80 2.61 6.41
N ARG A 369 -20.62 3.71 5.74
CA ARG A 369 -20.14 4.96 6.32
C ARG A 369 -21.29 5.97 6.33
N TRP A 370 -22.16 5.84 7.30
CA TRP A 370 -23.42 6.62 7.46
C TRP A 370 -23.26 8.13 7.26
N PHE A 371 -22.09 8.73 7.58
CA PHE A 371 -21.79 10.14 7.38
C PHE A 371 -21.58 10.52 5.89
N MET A 372 -21.42 9.55 4.99
CA MET A 372 -21.22 9.79 3.55
C MET A 372 -22.51 9.63 2.74
N ALA A 373 -23.56 9.05 3.34
CA ALA A 373 -24.85 8.87 2.65
C ALA A 373 -25.44 10.21 2.18
N ASP A 374 -25.25 11.27 2.97
CA ASP A 374 -25.72 12.62 2.66
C ASP A 374 -24.97 13.27 1.49
N TRP A 375 -23.75 12.81 1.19
CA TRP A 375 -22.92 13.33 0.11
C TRP A 375 -23.21 12.68 -1.25
N TYR A 376 -23.85 11.53 -1.28
CA TYR A 376 -24.14 10.80 -2.52
C TYR A 376 -24.89 11.66 -3.57
N PRO A 377 -25.90 12.46 -3.22
CA PRO A 377 -26.54 13.39 -4.15
C PRO A 377 -25.57 14.42 -4.73
N CYS A 378 -24.74 15.03 -3.89
CA CYS A 378 -23.75 16.00 -4.35
C CYS A 378 -22.72 15.39 -5.30
N ILE A 379 -22.27 14.16 -5.02
CA ILE A 379 -21.33 13.43 -5.85
C ILE A 379 -21.94 13.10 -7.22
N THR A 380 -23.16 12.58 -7.24
CA THR A 380 -23.84 12.29 -8.51
C THR A 380 -24.10 13.55 -9.32
N ASP A 381 -24.41 14.67 -8.68
CA ASP A 381 -24.59 15.96 -9.35
C ASP A 381 -23.26 16.49 -9.90
N THR A 382 -22.18 16.37 -9.14
CA THR A 382 -20.83 16.76 -9.61
C THR A 382 -20.39 15.93 -10.81
N ILE A 383 -20.60 14.60 -10.77
CA ILE A 383 -20.31 13.72 -11.91
C ILE A 383 -21.17 14.12 -13.13
N TRP A 384 -22.46 14.38 -12.91
CA TRP A 384 -23.34 14.82 -13.98
C TRP A 384 -22.88 16.13 -14.62
N GLU A 385 -22.58 17.16 -13.82
CA GLU A 385 -22.11 18.45 -14.33
C GLU A 385 -20.78 18.33 -15.10
N ALA A 386 -19.89 17.47 -14.65
CA ALA A 386 -18.60 17.25 -15.30
C ALA A 386 -18.72 16.50 -16.64
N TYR A 387 -19.73 15.63 -16.81
CA TYR A 387 -19.77 14.69 -17.93
C TYR A 387 -21.05 14.74 -18.77
N LYS A 388 -22.04 15.58 -18.41
CA LYS A 388 -23.34 15.65 -19.10
C LYS A 388 -23.25 15.87 -20.61
N ASP A 389 -22.27 16.66 -21.05
CA ASP A 389 -22.08 16.98 -22.47
C ASP A 389 -21.34 15.87 -23.22
N SER A 390 -20.42 15.18 -22.52
CA SER A 390 -19.64 14.08 -23.08
C SER A 390 -20.36 12.73 -22.98
N TYR A 391 -21.23 12.56 -21.99
CA TYR A 391 -21.89 11.29 -21.66
C TYR A 391 -23.39 11.48 -21.33
N PRO A 392 -24.24 11.75 -22.30
CA PRO A 392 -25.67 12.04 -22.08
C PRO A 392 -26.47 10.87 -21.45
N TYR A 393 -25.93 9.65 -21.42
CA TYR A 393 -26.58 8.50 -20.77
C TYR A 393 -26.35 8.38 -19.26
N PHE A 394 -25.55 9.26 -18.67
CA PHE A 394 -25.41 9.32 -17.21
C PHE A 394 -26.73 9.60 -16.51
N GLU A 395 -27.61 10.33 -17.17
CA GLU A 395 -28.88 10.78 -16.59
C GLU A 395 -29.74 9.63 -16.01
N PRO A 396 -29.90 8.46 -16.67
CA PRO A 396 -30.63 7.34 -16.11
C PRO A 396 -29.99 6.74 -14.85
N TYR A 397 -28.65 6.82 -14.73
CA TYR A 397 -27.94 6.21 -13.63
C TYR A 397 -27.89 7.07 -12.37
N LEU A 398 -28.01 8.37 -12.53
CA LEU A 398 -27.93 9.33 -11.42
C LEU A 398 -29.25 9.45 -10.66
N LEU A 399 -30.29 8.75 -11.07
CA LEU A 399 -31.65 8.82 -10.47
C LEU A 399 -32.22 10.27 -10.43
N ARG A 400 -31.66 11.18 -11.19
CA ARG A 400 -31.97 12.62 -11.14
C ARG A 400 -33.41 12.93 -11.54
N LYS A 401 -33.97 12.18 -12.50
CA LYS A 401 -35.35 12.34 -12.98
C LYS A 401 -36.43 11.65 -12.13
N LYS A 402 -36.03 10.88 -11.10
CA LYS A 402 -36.99 10.14 -10.26
C LYS A 402 -36.66 10.30 -8.77
N PRO A 403 -36.83 11.49 -8.19
CA PRO A 403 -36.52 11.72 -6.78
C PRO A 403 -37.27 10.77 -5.83
N PHE A 404 -38.53 10.40 -6.18
CA PHE A 404 -39.33 9.45 -5.40
C PHE A 404 -38.72 8.05 -5.33
N LEU A 405 -38.17 7.51 -6.43
CA LEU A 405 -37.46 6.23 -6.42
C LEU A 405 -36.14 6.28 -5.66
N LYS A 406 -35.48 7.46 -5.64
CA LYS A 406 -34.27 7.72 -4.86
C LYS A 406 -34.57 7.56 -3.37
N GLU A 407 -35.61 8.17 -2.87
CA GLU A 407 -35.99 8.15 -1.46
C GLU A 407 -36.47 6.78 -0.99
N GLN A 408 -37.33 6.10 -1.77
CA GLN A 408 -37.80 4.73 -1.49
C GLN A 408 -36.66 3.72 -1.54
N TYR A 409 -35.71 3.86 -2.48
CA TYR A 409 -34.58 3.00 -2.59
C TYR A 409 -33.66 3.12 -1.36
N PHE A 410 -33.39 4.32 -0.87
CA PHE A 410 -32.62 4.55 0.34
C PHE A 410 -33.33 3.96 1.56
N GLN A 411 -34.62 4.23 1.74
CA GLN A 411 -35.39 3.68 2.86
C GLN A 411 -35.43 2.15 2.86
N PHE A 412 -35.65 1.52 1.71
CA PHE A 412 -35.64 0.05 1.59
C PHE A 412 -34.27 -0.56 1.87
N HIS A 413 -33.22 0.10 1.46
CA HIS A 413 -31.86 -0.37 1.67
C HIS A 413 -31.43 -0.22 3.14
N TYR A 414 -31.73 0.90 3.80
CA TYR A 414 -31.55 1.07 5.24
C TYR A 414 -32.31 0.04 6.06
N PHE A 415 -33.55 -0.26 5.68
CA PHE A 415 -34.35 -1.29 6.32
C PHE A 415 -33.71 -2.68 6.18
N LYS A 416 -33.22 -3.02 5.01
CA LYS A 416 -32.54 -4.31 4.75
C LYS A 416 -31.20 -4.43 5.54
N GLN A 417 -30.45 -3.36 5.68
CA GLN A 417 -29.26 -3.29 6.51
C GLN A 417 -29.59 -3.40 8.01
N PHE A 418 -30.63 -2.73 8.46
CA PHE A 418 -31.10 -2.81 9.84
C PHE A 418 -31.51 -4.25 10.20
N ILE A 419 -32.24 -4.94 9.33
CA ILE A 419 -32.60 -6.36 9.53
C ILE A 419 -31.36 -7.26 9.57
N LYS A 420 -30.36 -7.05 8.68
CA LYS A 420 -29.11 -7.82 8.71
C LYS A 420 -28.36 -7.62 10.04
N ARG A 421 -28.31 -6.40 10.57
CA ARG A 421 -27.68 -6.12 11.87
C ARG A 421 -28.42 -6.80 13.03
N LEU A 422 -29.74 -6.82 13.01
CA LEU A 422 -30.54 -7.52 14.02
C LEU A 422 -30.32 -9.05 14.02
N ILE A 423 -30.06 -9.63 12.86
CA ILE A 423 -29.78 -11.06 12.73
C ILE A 423 -28.38 -11.38 13.26
N HIS A 424 -27.36 -10.58 12.93
CA HIS A 424 -25.98 -10.78 13.42
C HIS A 424 -25.75 -10.41 14.89
N TYR A 425 -26.68 -9.68 15.54
CA TYR A 425 -26.60 -9.41 16.98
C TYR A 425 -27.23 -10.52 17.83
N ARG A 426 -27.76 -11.59 17.20
CA ARG A 426 -28.37 -12.76 17.87
C ARG A 426 -27.53 -14.04 17.71
N GLU A 427 -26.41 -13.98 17.03
CA GLU A 427 -25.38 -15.00 16.99
C GLU A 427 -24.13 -14.51 17.77
#